data_c4e0bfef3579ea606a02933566c188cc
#
_entry.id   c4e0bfef3579ea606a02933566c188cc
#
_cell.length_a   1.000
_cell.length_b   1.000
_cell.length_c   1.000
_cell.angle_alpha   90.00
_cell.angle_beta   90.00
_cell.angle_gamma   90.00
#
_symmetry.space_group_name_H-M   'P 1'
#
loop_
_entity.id
_entity.type
_entity.pdbx_description
1 polymer ?
#
loop_
_entity_poly.entity_id
_entity_poly.type
_entity_poly.pdbx_seq_one_letter_code
_entity_poly.pdbx_strand_id
1 'polypeptide(L)'
;SDVCSSDIERLSVVYSMPEWILKLWKKTYDLDVIESMLQAFQEETPVTIRCNLAKTTPENLKESLQKEGVTVTPHPYLSYAFRIQDYDHLSELESFQKGEFYVQDISSMLVGELADPKKGDRVIDVCAAPGGKALHVAEKLRGTGSVEARDLSLYKVGLITENIERSGLMNIHA
;
A
#
# COMPACT_ATOMS: atom_id res chain seq x y z
N SER A 1 15.51 28.64 27.69
CA SER A 1 14.21 28.41 27.00
C SER A 1 14.26 28.79 25.52
N ASP A 2 15.13 29.69 25.10
CA ASP A 2 15.15 30.19 23.72
C ASP A 2 15.81 29.26 22.72
N VAL A 3 16.81 28.46 23.14
CA VAL A 3 17.49 27.47 22.29
C VAL A 3 16.51 26.42 21.76
N CYS A 4 15.60 25.95 22.60
CA CYS A 4 14.63 24.92 22.22
C CYS A 4 13.58 25.41 21.20
N SER A 5 13.24 26.72 21.22
CA SER A 5 12.30 27.32 20.25
C SER A 5 12.95 27.44 18.87
N SER A 6 14.20 27.89 18.82
CA SER A 6 14.95 28.03 17.57
C SER A 6 15.23 26.68 16.88
N ASP A 7 15.44 25.61 17.66
CA ASP A 7 15.66 24.28 17.11
C ASP A 7 14.39 23.71 16.46
N ILE A 8 13.22 23.89 17.09
CA ILE A 8 11.93 23.48 16.51
C ILE A 8 11.64 24.25 15.23
N GLU A 9 11.87 25.57 15.23
CA GLU A 9 11.70 26.41 14.05
C GLU A 9 12.64 25.96 12.91
N ARG A 10 13.92 25.71 13.22
CA ARG A 10 14.89 25.16 12.26
C ARG A 10 14.42 23.86 11.66
N LEU A 11 14.04 22.87 12.49
CA LEU A 11 13.57 21.57 12.02
C LEU A 11 12.29 21.69 11.19
N SER A 12 11.38 22.59 11.58
CA SER A 12 10.16 22.85 10.83
C SER A 12 10.44 23.31 9.40
N VAL A 13 11.39 24.24 9.23
CA VAL A 13 11.76 24.78 7.92
C VAL A 13 12.55 23.74 7.10
N VAL A 14 13.59 23.14 7.70
CA VAL A 14 14.48 22.19 6.99
C VAL A 14 13.73 20.98 6.49
N TYR A 15 12.82 20.42 7.28
CA TYR A 15 12.11 19.18 6.97
C TYR A 15 10.65 19.40 6.54
N SER A 16 10.22 20.66 6.33
CA SER A 16 8.84 21.00 5.96
C SER A 16 7.78 20.38 6.89
N MET A 17 8.11 20.28 8.18
CA MET A 17 7.24 19.68 9.21
C MET A 17 6.58 20.77 10.06
N PRO A 18 5.25 20.81 10.19
CA PRO A 18 4.57 21.79 11.03
C PRO A 18 5.09 21.80 12.47
N GLU A 19 5.38 23.00 13.01
CA GLU A 19 5.91 23.16 14.37
C GLU A 19 5.06 22.50 15.46
N TRP A 20 3.73 22.50 15.30
CA TRP A 20 2.85 21.91 16.29
C TRP A 20 3.06 20.39 16.43
N ILE A 21 3.43 19.70 15.34
CA ILE A 21 3.78 18.27 15.34
C ILE A 21 5.10 18.08 16.10
N LEU A 22 6.11 18.89 15.79
CA LEU A 22 7.40 18.84 16.48
C LEU A 22 7.26 19.12 17.96
N LYS A 23 6.46 20.13 18.34
CA LYS A 23 6.13 20.44 19.74
C LYS A 23 5.40 19.30 20.44
N LEU A 24 4.54 18.57 19.73
CA LEU A 24 3.87 17.39 20.25
C LEU A 24 4.86 16.24 20.48
N TRP A 25 5.71 15.94 19.50
CA TRP A 25 6.73 14.89 19.62
C TRP A 25 7.75 15.18 20.70
N LYS A 26 8.14 16.46 20.88
CA LYS A 26 9.07 16.90 21.92
C LYS A 26 8.61 16.56 23.36
N LYS A 27 7.32 16.29 23.56
CA LYS A 27 6.80 15.83 24.86
C LYS A 27 7.26 14.41 25.21
N THR A 28 7.66 13.62 24.22
CA THR A 28 7.98 12.20 24.36
C THR A 28 9.38 11.84 23.91
N TYR A 29 9.93 12.57 22.92
CA TYR A 29 11.21 12.28 22.30
C TYR A 29 12.19 13.44 22.43
N ASP A 30 13.48 13.12 22.50
CA ASP A 30 14.55 14.10 22.43
C ASP A 30 14.71 14.65 20.99
N LEU A 31 15.32 15.81 20.85
CA LEU A 31 15.48 16.48 19.54
C LEU A 31 16.26 15.64 18.54
N ASP A 32 17.29 14.93 18.97
CA ASP A 32 18.11 14.08 18.11
C ASP A 32 17.27 12.91 17.52
N VAL A 33 16.37 12.35 18.33
CA VAL A 33 15.42 11.31 17.87
C VAL A 33 14.43 11.89 16.87
N ILE A 34 13.89 13.08 17.16
CA ILE A 34 12.97 13.77 16.24
C ILE A 34 13.67 14.06 14.91
N GLU A 35 14.90 14.58 14.93
CA GLU A 35 15.65 14.86 13.71
C GLU A 35 15.94 13.59 12.91
N SER A 36 16.29 12.48 13.58
CA SER A 36 16.45 11.17 12.92
C SER A 36 15.15 10.66 12.29
N MET A 37 13.98 10.86 12.94
CA MET A 37 12.68 10.53 12.36
C MET A 37 12.39 11.37 11.11
N LEU A 38 12.69 12.68 11.16
CA LEU A 38 12.50 13.59 10.04
C LEU A 38 13.40 13.25 8.86
N GLN A 39 14.65 12.85 9.11
CA GLN A 39 15.59 12.37 8.09
C GLN A 39 15.03 11.12 7.41
N ALA A 40 14.56 10.14 8.19
CA ALA A 40 13.96 8.92 7.64
C ALA A 40 12.73 9.19 6.75
N PHE A 41 11.96 10.26 7.01
CA PHE A 41 10.84 10.66 6.14
C PHE A 41 11.28 11.27 4.80
N GLN A 42 12.54 11.72 4.69
CA GLN A 42 13.09 12.25 3.43
C GLN A 42 13.74 11.15 2.57
N GLU A 43 13.94 9.96 3.11
CA GLU A 43 14.49 8.85 2.34
C GLU A 43 13.45 8.33 1.34
N GLU A 44 13.89 8.14 0.09
CA GLU A 44 13.06 7.48 -0.92
C GLU A 44 12.85 6.02 -0.53
N THR A 45 11.60 5.67 -0.21
CA THR A 45 11.23 4.30 0.10
C THR A 45 10.65 3.62 -1.12
N PRO A 46 11.13 2.40 -1.47
CA PRO A 46 10.54 1.63 -2.56
C PRO A 46 9.05 1.39 -2.33
N VAL A 47 8.26 1.49 -3.37
CA VAL A 47 6.84 1.15 -3.31
C VAL A 47 6.67 -0.36 -3.22
N THR A 48 5.89 -0.82 -2.26
CA THR A 48 5.56 -2.24 -2.13
C THR A 48 4.31 -2.57 -2.95
N ILE A 49 4.41 -3.63 -3.72
CA ILE A 49 3.32 -4.13 -4.58
C ILE A 49 3.02 -5.59 -4.29
N ARG A 50 1.76 -5.96 -4.51
CA ARG A 50 1.25 -7.33 -4.46
C ARG A 50 0.87 -7.80 -5.87
N CYS A 51 1.41 -8.94 -6.29
CA CYS A 51 1.03 -9.60 -7.54
C CYS A 51 -0.45 -10.02 -7.50
N ASN A 52 -1.17 -9.79 -8.58
CA ASN A 52 -2.52 -10.31 -8.80
C ASN A 52 -2.43 -11.74 -9.33
N LEU A 53 -2.51 -12.71 -8.42
CA LEU A 53 -2.38 -14.14 -8.75
C LEU A 53 -3.56 -14.69 -9.57
N ALA A 54 -4.65 -13.93 -9.73
CA ALA A 54 -5.74 -14.28 -10.63
C ALA A 54 -5.41 -13.96 -12.11
N LYS A 55 -4.43 -13.09 -12.36
CA LYS A 55 -4.06 -12.64 -13.71
C LYS A 55 -2.68 -13.10 -14.17
N THR A 56 -1.73 -13.19 -13.24
CA THR A 56 -0.33 -13.47 -13.59
C THR A 56 0.38 -14.24 -12.48
N THR A 57 1.61 -14.63 -12.71
CA THR A 57 2.50 -15.21 -11.68
C THR A 57 3.52 -14.17 -11.22
N PRO A 58 4.10 -14.34 -10.02
CA PRO A 58 5.16 -13.46 -9.53
C PRO A 58 6.34 -13.34 -10.51
N GLU A 59 6.73 -14.45 -11.15
CA GLU A 59 7.82 -14.49 -12.12
C GLU A 59 7.49 -13.66 -13.36
N ASN A 60 6.30 -13.87 -13.95
CA ASN A 60 5.85 -13.13 -15.12
C ASN A 60 5.71 -11.64 -14.84
N LEU A 61 5.12 -11.27 -13.68
CA LEU A 61 5.02 -9.88 -13.26
C LEU A 61 6.40 -9.22 -13.15
N LYS A 62 7.36 -9.90 -12.52
CA LYS A 62 8.72 -9.40 -12.40
C LYS A 62 9.36 -9.16 -13.78
N GLU A 63 9.21 -10.11 -14.70
CA GLU A 63 9.73 -9.95 -16.07
C GLU A 63 9.06 -8.79 -16.83
N SER A 64 7.73 -8.65 -16.68
CA SER A 64 6.98 -7.54 -17.32
C SER A 64 7.47 -6.20 -16.81
N LEU A 65 7.53 -6.00 -15.49
CA LEU A 65 8.02 -4.77 -14.89
C LEU A 65 9.47 -4.45 -15.28
N GLN A 66 10.35 -5.45 -15.34
CA GLN A 66 11.73 -5.25 -15.77
C GLN A 66 11.83 -4.82 -17.25
N LYS A 67 10.95 -5.35 -18.12
CA LYS A 67 10.86 -4.89 -19.53
C LYS A 67 10.36 -3.45 -19.64
N GLU A 68 9.57 -3.00 -18.67
CA GLU A 68 9.10 -1.61 -18.54
C GLU A 68 10.15 -0.68 -17.90
N GLY A 69 11.35 -1.18 -17.57
CA GLY A 69 12.45 -0.41 -17.00
C GLY A 69 12.41 -0.29 -15.47
N VAL A 70 11.46 -0.95 -14.81
CA VAL A 70 11.26 -0.87 -13.35
C VAL A 70 12.26 -1.77 -12.63
N THR A 71 12.90 -1.26 -11.59
CA THR A 71 13.71 -2.07 -10.67
C THR A 71 12.79 -2.84 -9.72
N VAL A 72 12.90 -4.17 -9.71
CA VAL A 72 12.03 -5.08 -8.95
C VAL A 72 12.84 -5.92 -7.99
N THR A 73 12.58 -5.76 -6.70
CA THR A 73 13.21 -6.54 -5.62
C THR A 73 12.16 -7.40 -4.92
N PRO A 74 12.37 -8.74 -4.79
CA PRO A 74 11.46 -9.59 -4.05
C PRO A 74 11.34 -9.16 -2.59
N HIS A 75 10.12 -9.22 -2.05
CA HIS A 75 9.90 -8.93 -0.64
C HIS A 75 10.24 -10.17 0.23
N PRO A 76 10.95 -10.00 1.38
CA PRO A 76 11.44 -11.16 2.15
C PRO A 76 10.34 -11.98 2.83
N TYR A 77 9.13 -11.45 3.01
CA TYR A 77 8.07 -12.12 3.77
C TYR A 77 7.05 -12.87 2.91
N LEU A 78 6.79 -12.39 1.69
CA LEU A 78 5.76 -12.97 0.82
C LEU A 78 6.30 -13.11 -0.60
N SER A 79 6.25 -14.31 -1.16
CA SER A 79 6.79 -14.63 -2.49
C SER A 79 6.09 -13.91 -3.65
N TYR A 80 4.88 -13.43 -3.43
CA TYR A 80 4.08 -12.68 -4.42
C TYR A 80 4.13 -11.16 -4.18
N ALA A 81 4.97 -10.69 -3.28
CA ALA A 81 5.17 -9.28 -2.98
C ALA A 81 6.53 -8.81 -3.50
N PHE A 82 6.59 -7.58 -4.01
CA PHE A 82 7.81 -6.95 -4.51
C PHE A 82 7.92 -5.52 -4.01
N ARG A 83 9.15 -5.02 -3.98
CA ARG A 83 9.45 -3.59 -3.90
C ARG A 83 9.86 -3.11 -5.29
N ILE A 84 9.32 -1.98 -5.72
CA ILE A 84 9.60 -1.41 -7.03
C ILE A 84 10.14 0.02 -6.90
N GLN A 85 11.04 0.37 -7.81
CA GLN A 85 11.68 1.69 -7.94
C GLN A 85 11.95 2.00 -9.42
N ASP A 86 12.43 3.20 -9.71
CA ASP A 86 12.88 3.64 -11.04
C ASP A 86 11.75 3.62 -12.09
N TYR A 87 10.60 4.21 -11.74
CA TYR A 87 9.49 4.45 -12.66
C TYR A 87 8.98 5.88 -12.50
N ASP A 88 8.53 6.51 -13.59
CA ASP A 88 8.03 7.88 -13.55
C ASP A 88 6.61 7.95 -12.95
N HIS A 89 5.65 7.29 -13.59
CA HIS A 89 4.25 7.25 -13.17
C HIS A 89 3.72 5.82 -13.15
N LEU A 90 3.27 5.38 -11.99
CA LEU A 90 2.75 4.04 -11.79
C LEU A 90 1.56 3.72 -12.72
N SER A 91 0.69 4.71 -12.96
CA SER A 91 -0.47 4.58 -13.83
C SER A 91 -0.13 4.39 -15.31
N GLU A 92 1.10 4.69 -15.73
CA GLU A 92 1.57 4.53 -17.10
C GLU A 92 2.14 3.13 -17.36
N LEU A 93 2.47 2.38 -16.31
CA LEU A 93 2.94 1.01 -16.45
C LEU A 93 1.84 0.12 -17.03
N GLU A 94 2.16 -0.59 -18.11
CA GLU A 94 1.24 -1.51 -18.79
C GLU A 94 0.77 -2.63 -17.83
N SER A 95 1.68 -3.15 -17.01
CA SER A 95 1.38 -4.14 -15.95
C SER A 95 0.35 -3.61 -14.95
N PHE A 96 0.42 -2.31 -14.59
CA PHE A 96 -0.57 -1.70 -13.71
C PHE A 96 -1.93 -1.56 -14.38
N GLN A 97 -1.96 -1.06 -15.62
CA GLN A 97 -3.20 -0.89 -16.40
C GLN A 97 -3.91 -2.23 -16.63
N LYS A 98 -3.16 -3.31 -16.87
CA LYS A 98 -3.69 -4.67 -16.99
C LYS A 98 -4.19 -5.24 -15.65
N GLY A 99 -3.89 -4.58 -14.54
CA GLY A 99 -4.25 -5.03 -13.20
C GLY A 99 -3.46 -6.26 -12.74
N GLU A 100 -2.23 -6.41 -13.19
CA GLU A 100 -1.34 -7.52 -12.82
C GLU A 100 -0.79 -7.39 -11.40
N PHE A 101 -0.89 -6.18 -10.81
CA PHE A 101 -0.51 -5.93 -9.42
C PHE A 101 -1.32 -4.82 -8.76
N TYR A 102 -1.19 -4.74 -7.45
CA TYR A 102 -1.75 -3.70 -6.58
C TYR A 102 -0.65 -3.03 -5.78
N VAL A 103 -0.77 -1.72 -5.55
CA VAL A 103 0.02 -1.06 -4.51
C VAL A 103 -0.58 -1.45 -3.16
N GLN A 104 0.20 -2.12 -2.35
CA GLN A 104 -0.23 -2.55 -1.03
C GLN A 104 0.97 -2.75 -0.12
N ASP A 105 0.91 -2.20 1.09
CA ASP A 105 1.93 -2.39 2.09
C ASP A 105 1.91 -3.84 2.62
N ILE A 106 3.09 -4.34 2.98
CA ILE A 106 3.26 -5.70 3.50
C ILE A 106 2.41 -5.97 4.74
N SER A 107 2.30 -5.00 5.65
CA SER A 107 1.44 -5.11 6.84
C SER A 107 -0.03 -5.33 6.47
N SER A 108 -0.50 -4.68 5.41
CA SER A 108 -1.85 -4.86 4.87
C SER A 108 -2.03 -6.21 4.16
N MET A 109 -0.98 -6.75 3.53
CA MET A 109 -1.01 -8.11 2.95
C MET A 109 -1.10 -9.17 4.05
N LEU A 110 -0.36 -8.99 5.14
CA LEU A 110 -0.38 -9.91 6.28
C LEU A 110 -1.78 -10.04 6.91
N VAL A 111 -2.61 -8.99 6.86
CA VAL A 111 -4.01 -9.09 7.31
C VAL A 111 -4.76 -10.17 6.51
N GLY A 112 -4.62 -10.20 5.18
CA GLY A 112 -5.22 -11.22 4.33
C GLY A 112 -4.66 -12.63 4.58
N GLU A 113 -3.35 -12.72 4.90
CA GLU A 113 -2.73 -13.99 5.27
C GLU A 113 -3.25 -14.52 6.60
N LEU A 114 -3.32 -13.66 7.62
CA LEU A 114 -3.80 -14.05 8.95
C LEU A 114 -5.31 -14.32 9.00
N ALA A 115 -6.09 -13.62 8.17
CA ALA A 115 -7.53 -13.88 8.04
C ALA A 115 -7.80 -15.28 7.47
N ASP A 116 -6.89 -15.81 6.67
CA ASP A 116 -6.92 -17.16 6.10
C ASP A 116 -8.32 -17.63 5.64
N PRO A 117 -8.98 -16.89 4.72
CA PRO A 117 -10.34 -17.17 4.32
C PRO A 117 -10.45 -18.57 3.70
N LYS A 118 -11.49 -19.30 4.08
CA LYS A 118 -11.74 -20.65 3.60
C LYS A 118 -12.66 -20.64 2.40
N LYS A 119 -12.55 -21.70 1.59
CA LYS A 119 -13.40 -21.89 0.42
C LYS A 119 -14.89 -21.77 0.79
N GLY A 120 -15.59 -20.87 0.10
CA GLY A 120 -17.02 -20.64 0.30
C GLY A 120 -17.38 -19.59 1.36
N ASP A 121 -16.39 -19.01 2.05
CA ASP A 121 -16.64 -17.97 3.06
C ASP A 121 -17.29 -16.73 2.44
N ARG A 122 -18.12 -16.10 3.24
CA ARG A 122 -18.64 -14.75 2.99
C ARG A 122 -17.97 -13.77 3.93
N VAL A 123 -17.25 -12.80 3.35
CA VAL A 123 -16.45 -11.83 4.08
C VAL A 123 -17.00 -10.42 3.85
N ILE A 124 -17.03 -9.60 4.89
CA ILE A 124 -17.39 -8.19 4.80
C ILE A 124 -16.21 -7.35 5.30
N ASP A 125 -15.73 -6.46 4.44
CA ASP A 125 -14.79 -5.40 4.81
C ASP A 125 -15.56 -4.09 4.93
N VAL A 126 -15.72 -3.59 6.14
CA VAL A 126 -16.56 -2.41 6.44
C VAL A 126 -15.84 -1.08 6.27
N CYS A 127 -14.52 -1.09 6.04
CA CYS A 127 -13.68 0.09 5.80
C CYS A 127 -12.70 -0.22 4.66
N ALA A 128 -13.25 -0.61 3.51
CA ALA A 128 -12.50 -1.29 2.47
C ALA A 128 -11.61 -0.38 1.61
N ALA A 129 -11.97 0.88 1.40
CA ALA A 129 -11.30 1.74 0.44
C ALA A 129 -9.78 1.88 0.70
N PRO A 130 -8.98 1.85 -0.36
CA PRO A 130 -9.29 1.71 -1.78
C PRO A 130 -9.53 0.27 -2.27
N GLY A 131 -9.62 -0.73 -1.37
CA GLY A 131 -9.97 -2.11 -1.69
C GLY A 131 -8.86 -3.14 -1.53
N GLY A 132 -7.63 -2.74 -1.20
CA GLY A 132 -6.46 -3.63 -1.22
C GLY A 132 -6.60 -4.90 -0.37
N LYS A 133 -7.16 -4.81 0.85
CA LYS A 133 -7.39 -5.96 1.74
C LYS A 133 -8.55 -6.82 1.25
N ALA A 134 -9.67 -6.19 0.87
CA ALA A 134 -10.84 -6.86 0.35
C ALA A 134 -10.54 -7.65 -0.92
N LEU A 135 -9.79 -7.06 -1.88
CA LEU A 135 -9.31 -7.72 -3.09
C LEU A 135 -8.37 -8.89 -2.77
N HIS A 136 -7.49 -8.75 -1.78
CA HIS A 136 -6.61 -9.83 -1.37
C HIS A 136 -7.38 -11.03 -0.82
N VAL A 137 -8.39 -10.79 0.01
CA VAL A 137 -9.28 -11.82 0.52
C VAL A 137 -10.06 -12.49 -0.62
N ALA A 138 -10.62 -11.70 -1.55
CA ALA A 138 -11.35 -12.22 -2.70
C ALA A 138 -10.49 -13.12 -3.60
N GLU A 139 -9.24 -12.74 -3.81
CA GLU A 139 -8.25 -13.54 -4.54
C GLU A 139 -7.94 -14.87 -3.84
N LYS A 140 -7.75 -14.85 -2.50
CA LYS A 140 -7.52 -16.05 -1.69
C LYS A 140 -8.69 -17.02 -1.69
N LEU A 141 -9.92 -16.53 -1.85
CA LEU A 141 -11.13 -17.36 -2.03
C LEU A 141 -11.17 -18.10 -3.38
N ARG A 142 -10.31 -17.74 -4.34
CA ARG A 142 -10.16 -18.42 -5.65
C ARG A 142 -11.49 -18.62 -6.39
N GLY A 143 -12.30 -17.57 -6.46
CA GLY A 143 -13.62 -17.60 -7.12
C GLY A 143 -14.71 -18.35 -6.35
N THR A 144 -14.45 -18.77 -5.12
CA THR A 144 -15.46 -19.37 -4.23
C THR A 144 -15.85 -18.38 -3.14
N GLY A 145 -17.08 -18.46 -2.63
CA GLY A 145 -17.54 -17.49 -1.62
C GLY A 145 -17.72 -16.09 -2.19
N SER A 146 -17.75 -15.07 -1.32
CA SER A 146 -17.95 -13.69 -1.72
C SER A 146 -17.34 -12.69 -0.73
N VAL A 147 -16.93 -11.52 -1.24
CA VAL A 147 -16.49 -10.38 -0.43
C VAL A 147 -17.42 -9.19 -0.69
N GLU A 148 -17.95 -8.59 0.38
CA GLU A 148 -18.61 -7.31 0.34
C GLU A 148 -17.66 -6.23 0.85
N ALA A 149 -17.25 -5.32 -0.03
CA ALA A 149 -16.33 -4.22 0.28
C ALA A 149 -17.13 -2.92 0.48
N ARG A 150 -17.23 -2.43 1.70
CA ARG A 150 -18.04 -1.27 2.09
C ARG A 150 -17.19 -0.11 2.53
N ASP A 151 -17.64 1.11 2.28
CA ASP A 151 -17.05 2.32 2.86
C ASP A 151 -18.11 3.42 3.03
N LEU A 152 -17.79 4.46 3.82
CA LEU A 152 -18.75 5.50 4.22
C LEU A 152 -19.15 6.45 3.10
N SER A 153 -18.28 6.74 2.15
CA SER A 153 -18.53 7.76 1.14
C SER A 153 -18.60 7.17 -0.28
N LEU A 154 -19.46 7.74 -1.11
CA LEU A 154 -19.56 7.36 -2.52
C LEU A 154 -18.24 7.50 -3.28
N TYR A 155 -17.43 8.50 -2.96
CA TYR A 155 -16.09 8.66 -3.51
C TYR A 155 -15.21 7.44 -3.22
N LYS A 156 -15.19 7.00 -1.97
CA LYS A 156 -14.41 5.82 -1.54
C LYS A 156 -14.93 4.52 -2.16
N VAL A 157 -16.26 4.38 -2.26
CA VAL A 157 -16.88 3.24 -2.96
C VAL A 157 -16.48 3.26 -4.44
N GLY A 158 -16.39 4.43 -5.07
CA GLY A 158 -15.87 4.57 -6.44
C GLY A 158 -14.45 4.02 -6.59
N LEU A 159 -13.54 4.35 -5.67
CA LEU A 159 -12.17 3.81 -5.67
C LEU A 159 -12.13 2.27 -5.54
N ILE A 160 -13.02 1.70 -4.72
CA ILE A 160 -13.13 0.25 -4.59
C ILE A 160 -13.59 -0.36 -5.92
N THR A 161 -14.63 0.21 -6.53
CA THR A 161 -15.21 -0.27 -7.80
C THR A 161 -14.18 -0.25 -8.92
N GLU A 162 -13.44 0.84 -9.10
CA GLU A 162 -12.36 0.95 -10.09
C GLU A 162 -11.29 -0.15 -9.90
N ASN A 163 -10.91 -0.41 -8.66
CA ASN A 163 -9.94 -1.45 -8.35
C ASN A 163 -10.49 -2.87 -8.55
N ILE A 164 -11.80 -3.11 -8.30
CA ILE A 164 -12.47 -4.37 -8.62
C ILE A 164 -12.46 -4.61 -10.13
N GLU A 165 -12.87 -3.63 -10.92
CA GLU A 165 -12.88 -3.71 -12.38
C GLU A 165 -11.49 -4.02 -12.94
N ARG A 166 -10.49 -3.28 -12.49
CA ARG A 166 -9.09 -3.47 -12.88
C ARG A 166 -8.56 -4.85 -12.46
N SER A 167 -9.02 -5.39 -11.33
CA SER A 167 -8.59 -6.70 -10.81
C SER A 167 -9.06 -7.87 -11.68
N GLY A 168 -10.24 -7.77 -12.26
CA GLY A 168 -10.92 -8.86 -12.95
C GLY A 168 -11.54 -9.92 -12.04
N LEU A 169 -11.58 -9.70 -10.72
CA LEU A 169 -12.21 -10.61 -9.77
C LEU A 169 -13.73 -10.48 -9.82
N MET A 170 -14.44 -11.62 -9.80
CA MET A 170 -15.90 -11.68 -9.91
C MET A 170 -16.62 -12.00 -8.60
N ASN A 171 -15.88 -12.31 -7.55
CA ASN A 171 -16.41 -12.69 -6.25
C ASN A 171 -16.28 -11.58 -5.18
N ILE A 172 -16.19 -10.33 -5.63
CA ILE A 172 -16.13 -9.15 -4.77
C ILE A 172 -17.08 -8.07 -5.32
N HIS A 173 -17.77 -7.37 -4.41
CA HIS A 173 -18.73 -6.31 -4.72
C HIS A 173 -18.52 -5.13 -3.76
N ALA A 174 -18.72 -3.91 -4.27
CA ALA A 174 -18.69 -2.67 -3.49
C ALA A 174 -20.12 -2.16 -3.22
#